data_306ef7afccabe1a79f265db2c8a7e4b2
#
_entry.id   306ef7afccabe1a79f265db2c8a7e4b2
#
_cell.length_a   1.000
_cell.length_b   1.000
_cell.length_c   1.000
_cell.angle_alpha   90.00
_cell.angle_beta   90.00
_cell.angle_gamma   90.00
#
_symmetry.space_group_name_H-M   'P 1'
#
loop_
_entity.id
_entity.type
_entity.pdbx_description
1 polymer ?
#
loop_
_entity_poly.entity_id
_entity_poly.type
_entity_poly.pdbx_seq_one_letter_code
_entity_poly.pdbx_strand_id
1 'polypeptide(L)'
;MSTPRSAMLTGAVLLAAGALFGSAFVAAPRHAPAPTAHPAWATSAISAAALAVPTVAHAAEGSEWIPALSAVGAGFAIGLAAIGSGVGQGIASGRCIDGISRQPEVADDLRGVLLLSLAFMESLTIYGLVIALVLLFANPLIK
;
A
#
# COMPACT_ATOMS: atom_id res chain seq x y z
N MET A 1 -32.88 0.65 3.63
CA MET A 1 -32.86 1.37 2.33
C MET A 1 -31.62 2.26 2.32
N SER A 2 -30.59 1.87 1.58
CA SER A 2 -29.35 2.68 1.48
C SER A 2 -29.64 3.96 0.71
N THR A 3 -29.31 5.10 1.28
CA THR A 3 -29.55 6.39 0.64
C THR A 3 -28.65 6.52 -0.61
N PRO A 4 -29.12 7.13 -1.70
CA PRO A 4 -28.35 7.23 -2.96
C PRO A 4 -27.00 7.95 -2.79
N ARG A 5 -26.82 8.72 -1.72
CA ARG A 5 -25.54 9.38 -1.38
C ARG A 5 -24.45 8.40 -0.95
N SER A 6 -24.78 7.34 -0.23
CA SER A 6 -23.79 6.34 0.19
C SER A 6 -23.28 5.52 -1.01
N ALA A 7 -24.16 5.16 -1.94
CA ALA A 7 -23.77 4.45 -3.16
C ALA A 7 -22.86 5.30 -4.07
N MET A 8 -23.11 6.62 -4.17
CA MET A 8 -22.25 7.52 -4.93
C MET A 8 -20.86 7.69 -4.30
N LEU A 9 -20.79 7.79 -2.97
CA LEU A 9 -19.51 7.89 -2.26
C LEU A 9 -18.70 6.59 -2.39
N THR A 10 -19.35 5.44 -2.24
CA THR A 10 -18.69 4.13 -2.42
C THR A 10 -18.19 3.96 -3.86
N GLY A 11 -19.00 4.35 -4.85
CA GLY A 11 -18.60 4.33 -6.26
C GLY A 11 -17.40 5.24 -6.56
N ALA A 12 -17.39 6.45 -6.01
CA ALA A 12 -16.28 7.39 -6.18
C ALA A 12 -14.97 6.88 -5.55
N VAL A 13 -15.04 6.26 -4.37
CA VAL A 13 -13.87 5.67 -3.70
C VAL A 13 -13.33 4.47 -4.49
N LEU A 14 -14.21 3.61 -5.02
CA LEU A 14 -13.80 2.47 -5.84
C LEU A 14 -13.19 2.90 -7.18
N LEU A 15 -13.71 3.94 -7.81
CA LEU A 15 -13.14 4.50 -9.04
C LEU A 15 -11.79 5.17 -8.78
N ALA A 16 -11.63 5.89 -7.68
CA ALA A 16 -10.35 6.48 -7.28
C ALA A 16 -9.31 5.41 -6.96
N ALA A 17 -9.69 4.35 -6.26
CA ALA A 17 -8.83 3.21 -6.00
C ALA A 17 -8.45 2.48 -7.30
N GLY A 18 -9.40 2.25 -8.21
CA GLY A 18 -9.16 1.63 -9.51
C GLY A 18 -8.23 2.45 -10.40
N ALA A 19 -8.34 3.77 -10.38
CA ALA A 19 -7.45 4.66 -11.13
C ALA A 19 -6.01 4.65 -10.58
N LEU A 20 -5.85 4.54 -9.27
CA LEU A 20 -4.53 4.43 -8.62
C LEU A 20 -3.86 3.07 -8.90
N PHE A 21 -4.63 1.98 -8.95
CA PHE A 21 -4.11 0.65 -9.27
C PHE A 21 -3.90 0.42 -10.77
N GLY A 22 -4.74 1.00 -11.63
CA GLY A 22 -4.65 0.84 -13.09
C GLY A 22 -3.37 1.43 -13.70
N SER A 23 -2.81 2.47 -13.11
CA SER A 23 -1.57 3.10 -13.59
C SER A 23 -0.30 2.32 -13.25
N ALA A 24 -0.36 1.38 -12.29
CA ALA A 24 0.80 0.59 -11.88
C ALA A 24 1.12 -0.58 -12.84
N PHE A 25 0.20 -0.93 -13.74
CA PHE A 25 0.33 -2.08 -14.64
C PHE A 25 0.65 -1.73 -16.12
N VAL A 26 1.01 -0.48 -16.40
CA VAL A 26 1.50 -0.12 -17.75
C VAL A 26 2.93 -0.63 -17.88
N ALA A 27 3.13 -1.63 -18.72
CA ALA A 27 4.46 -2.15 -19.05
C ALA A 27 5.37 -0.99 -19.53
N ALA A 28 6.45 -0.73 -18.80
CA ALA A 28 7.40 0.30 -19.15
C ALA A 28 8.04 -0.03 -20.51
N PRO A 29 8.11 0.93 -21.46
CA PRO A 29 8.80 0.73 -22.71
C PRO A 29 10.29 0.45 -22.43
N ARG A 30 10.88 -0.47 -23.18
CA ARG A 30 12.25 -1.00 -23.00
C ARG A 30 13.38 0.03 -23.11
N HIS A 31 13.07 1.30 -23.30
CA HIS A 31 14.01 2.42 -23.30
C HIS A 31 13.39 3.55 -22.48
N ALA A 32 13.34 3.39 -21.15
CA ALA A 32 13.02 4.51 -20.29
C ALA A 32 14.25 5.40 -20.12
N PRO A 33 14.18 6.71 -20.44
CA PRO A 33 15.16 7.66 -19.94
C PRO A 33 15.21 7.61 -18.43
N ALA A 34 16.37 7.93 -17.82
CA ALA A 34 16.56 7.92 -16.38
C ALA A 34 15.37 8.59 -15.68
N PRO A 35 14.89 8.03 -14.55
CA PRO A 35 13.72 8.56 -13.88
C PRO A 35 13.98 10.01 -13.53
N THR A 36 13.25 10.91 -14.18
CA THR A 36 13.20 12.31 -13.77
C THR A 36 12.64 12.33 -12.37
N ALA A 37 13.40 12.89 -11.44
CA ALA A 37 12.98 13.04 -10.06
C ALA A 37 11.61 13.72 -10.05
N HIS A 38 10.58 13.02 -9.58
CA HIS A 38 9.28 13.63 -9.43
C HIS A 38 9.42 14.79 -8.43
N PRO A 39 8.90 15.97 -8.75
CA PRO A 39 9.05 17.11 -7.88
C PRO A 39 8.41 16.77 -6.51
N ALA A 40 9.12 17.09 -5.44
CA ALA A 40 8.74 16.74 -4.06
C ALA A 40 7.33 17.22 -3.65
N TRP A 41 6.75 18.18 -4.36
CA TRP A 41 5.38 18.65 -4.14
C TRP A 41 4.31 17.62 -4.49
N ALA A 42 4.57 16.69 -5.42
CA ALA A 42 3.58 15.67 -5.81
C ALA A 42 3.36 14.66 -4.68
N THR A 43 4.42 14.30 -3.97
CA THR A 43 4.35 13.39 -2.82
C THR A 43 3.69 14.08 -1.61
N SER A 44 3.99 15.37 -1.40
CA SER A 44 3.38 16.14 -0.32
C SER A 44 1.90 16.44 -0.55
N ALA A 45 1.46 16.63 -1.81
CA ALA A 45 0.05 16.83 -2.13
C ALA A 45 -0.81 15.59 -1.85
N ILE A 46 -0.30 14.40 -2.14
CA ILE A 46 -1.00 13.14 -1.83
C ILE A 46 -1.08 12.92 -0.32
N SER A 47 0.00 13.22 0.41
CA SER A 47 0.02 13.12 1.88
C SER A 47 -0.90 14.13 2.54
N ALA A 48 -0.96 15.37 2.02
CA ALA A 48 -1.85 16.40 2.54
C ALA A 48 -3.33 16.09 2.25
N ALA A 49 -3.65 15.51 1.09
CA ALA A 49 -5.01 15.08 0.77
C ALA A 49 -5.48 13.93 1.67
N ALA A 50 -4.57 13.02 2.06
CA ALA A 50 -4.88 11.95 3.00
C ALA A 50 -5.14 12.45 4.43
N LEU A 51 -4.53 13.57 4.83
CA LEU A 51 -4.73 14.20 6.13
C LEU A 51 -5.93 15.16 6.16
N ALA A 52 -6.45 15.56 5.01
CA ALA A 52 -7.60 16.47 4.90
C ALA A 52 -8.96 15.75 4.93
N VAL A 53 -9.01 14.46 5.28
CA VAL A 53 -10.28 13.77 5.55
C VAL A 53 -10.88 14.44 6.81
N PRO A 54 -12.02 15.12 6.71
CA PRO A 54 -12.63 15.73 7.87
C PRO A 54 -13.03 14.62 8.83
N THR A 55 -12.36 14.56 9.97
CA THR A 55 -12.79 13.76 11.11
C THR A 55 -14.03 14.41 11.67
N VAL A 56 -15.19 14.01 11.17
CA VAL A 56 -16.47 14.40 11.77
C VAL A 56 -16.54 13.66 13.10
N ALA A 57 -16.17 14.36 14.17
CA ALA A 57 -16.32 13.88 15.53
C ALA A 57 -17.82 13.85 15.88
N HIS A 58 -18.49 12.74 15.61
CA HIS A 58 -19.79 12.44 16.18
C HIS A 58 -19.60 11.78 17.54
N ALA A 59 -19.62 12.57 18.58
CA ALA A 59 -19.35 12.17 19.96
C ALA A 59 -20.60 11.69 20.73
N ALA A 60 -21.64 11.19 20.08
CA ALA A 60 -22.87 10.82 20.80
C ALA A 60 -23.49 9.45 20.42
N GLU A 61 -23.14 8.84 19.29
CA GLU A 61 -23.64 7.52 18.88
C GLU A 61 -22.46 6.63 18.45
N GLY A 62 -21.41 6.63 19.26
CA GLY A 62 -20.07 6.20 18.88
C GLY A 62 -19.87 4.71 18.64
N SER A 63 -20.81 3.83 18.98
CA SER A 63 -20.53 2.39 18.88
C SER A 63 -20.66 1.82 17.46
N GLU A 64 -21.47 2.40 16.61
CA GLU A 64 -21.68 1.91 15.23
C GLU A 64 -20.53 2.27 14.28
N TRP A 65 -19.83 3.37 14.53
CA TRP A 65 -18.71 3.80 13.69
C TRP A 65 -17.39 3.08 13.98
N ILE A 66 -17.22 2.56 15.18
CA ILE A 66 -15.98 1.86 15.56
C ILE A 66 -15.70 0.66 14.66
N PRO A 67 -16.65 -0.26 14.39
CA PRO A 67 -16.42 -1.36 13.47
C PRO A 67 -16.10 -0.91 12.04
N ALA A 68 -16.80 0.12 11.55
CA ALA A 68 -16.57 0.65 10.21
C ALA A 68 -15.17 1.27 10.06
N LEU A 69 -14.74 2.09 11.02
CA LEU A 69 -13.41 2.68 11.05
C LEU A 69 -12.33 1.62 11.24
N SER A 70 -12.58 0.59 12.03
CA SER A 70 -11.66 -0.54 12.22
C SER A 70 -11.46 -1.31 10.91
N ALA A 71 -12.54 -1.54 10.15
CA ALA A 71 -12.45 -2.21 8.85
C ALA A 71 -11.64 -1.36 7.84
N VAL A 72 -11.88 -0.05 7.79
CA VAL A 72 -11.10 0.87 6.95
C VAL A 72 -9.64 0.90 7.39
N GLY A 73 -9.38 1.04 8.69
CA GLY A 73 -8.03 1.03 9.24
C GLY A 73 -7.28 -0.26 8.96
N ALA A 74 -7.95 -1.40 9.07
CA ALA A 74 -7.38 -2.70 8.73
C ALA A 74 -7.02 -2.80 7.24
N GLY A 75 -7.89 -2.33 6.34
CA GLY A 75 -7.62 -2.28 4.91
C GLY A 75 -6.42 -1.40 4.58
N PHE A 76 -6.29 -0.24 5.19
CA PHE A 76 -5.12 0.63 5.03
C PHE A 76 -3.85 0.01 5.60
N ALA A 77 -3.92 -0.61 6.78
CA ALA A 77 -2.76 -1.23 7.41
C ALA A 77 -2.11 -2.28 6.49
N ILE A 78 -2.88 -3.23 5.99
CA ILE A 78 -2.35 -4.25 5.08
C ILE A 78 -2.08 -3.70 3.68
N GLY A 79 -2.92 -2.81 3.16
CA GLY A 79 -2.78 -2.26 1.81
C GLY A 79 -1.50 -1.45 1.65
N LEU A 80 -1.19 -0.54 2.57
CA LEU A 80 0.03 0.27 2.52
C LEU A 80 1.29 -0.59 2.76
N ALA A 81 1.21 -1.56 3.69
CA ALA A 81 2.31 -2.49 3.92
C ALA A 81 2.62 -3.32 2.67
N ALA A 82 1.60 -3.85 1.99
CA ALA A 82 1.75 -4.63 0.76
C ALA A 82 2.31 -3.81 -0.40
N ILE A 83 1.87 -2.55 -0.55
CA ILE A 83 2.43 -1.64 -1.58
C ILE A 83 3.90 -1.39 -1.31
N GLY A 84 4.27 -1.05 -0.07
CA GLY A 84 5.67 -0.77 0.30
C GLY A 84 6.57 -1.96 0.05
N SER A 85 6.18 -3.14 0.52
CA SER A 85 6.90 -4.38 0.31
C SER A 85 6.98 -4.75 -1.17
N GLY A 86 5.87 -4.70 -1.91
CA GLY A 86 5.83 -5.07 -3.33
C GLY A 86 6.72 -4.19 -4.19
N VAL A 87 6.72 -2.87 -3.96
CA VAL A 87 7.63 -1.94 -4.66
C VAL A 87 9.08 -2.23 -4.30
N GLY A 88 9.39 -2.42 -3.01
CA GLY A 88 10.73 -2.74 -2.55
C GLY A 88 11.26 -4.04 -3.14
N GLN A 89 10.47 -5.10 -3.13
CA GLN A 89 10.79 -6.40 -3.71
C GLN A 89 11.02 -6.32 -5.23
N GLY A 90 10.16 -5.57 -5.93
CA GLY A 90 10.30 -5.36 -7.37
C GLY A 90 11.60 -4.64 -7.74
N ILE A 91 11.95 -3.57 -7.01
CA ILE A 91 13.20 -2.83 -7.23
C ILE A 91 14.41 -3.72 -6.91
N ALA A 92 14.41 -4.40 -5.77
CA ALA A 92 15.51 -5.27 -5.36
C ALA A 92 15.74 -6.39 -6.37
N SER A 93 14.67 -7.05 -6.83
CA SER A 93 14.75 -8.12 -7.83
C SER A 93 15.28 -7.60 -9.17
N GLY A 94 14.78 -6.48 -9.65
CA GLY A 94 15.26 -5.86 -10.89
C GLY A 94 16.75 -5.52 -10.83
N ARG A 95 17.22 -4.91 -9.74
CA ARG A 95 18.64 -4.57 -9.54
C ARG A 95 19.52 -5.80 -9.43
N CYS A 96 19.04 -6.86 -8.78
CA CYS A 96 19.76 -8.14 -8.69
C CYS A 96 19.94 -8.76 -10.07
N ILE A 97 18.90 -8.79 -10.91
CA ILE A 97 18.97 -9.31 -12.28
C ILE A 97 19.96 -8.51 -13.12
N ASP A 98 19.92 -7.17 -13.02
CA ASP A 98 20.90 -6.31 -13.70
C ASP A 98 22.33 -6.60 -13.24
N GLY A 99 22.54 -6.82 -11.95
CA GLY A 99 23.85 -7.20 -11.38
C GLY A 99 24.36 -8.53 -11.93
N ILE A 100 23.51 -9.56 -11.95
CA ILE A 100 23.84 -10.89 -12.48
C ILE A 100 24.17 -10.82 -13.98
N SER A 101 23.45 -10.01 -14.75
CA SER A 101 23.70 -9.87 -16.18
C SER A 101 25.06 -9.26 -16.49
N ARG A 102 25.58 -8.43 -15.59
CA ARG A 102 26.90 -7.77 -15.74
C ARG A 102 28.03 -8.59 -15.16
N GLN A 103 27.77 -9.36 -14.09
CA GLN A 103 28.76 -10.14 -13.38
C GLN A 103 28.17 -11.54 -13.04
N PRO A 104 28.12 -12.45 -14.01
CA PRO A 104 27.54 -13.77 -13.80
C PRO A 104 28.30 -14.63 -12.79
N GLU A 105 29.55 -14.29 -12.50
CA GLU A 105 30.41 -15.01 -11.55
C GLU A 105 29.90 -14.92 -10.11
N VAL A 106 29.20 -13.85 -9.75
CA VAL A 106 28.66 -13.62 -8.40
C VAL A 106 27.16 -13.89 -8.32
N ALA A 107 26.60 -14.58 -9.31
CA ALA A 107 25.15 -14.80 -9.42
C ALA A 107 24.55 -15.49 -8.19
N ASP A 108 25.23 -16.47 -7.64
CA ASP A 108 24.73 -17.26 -6.51
C ASP A 108 24.76 -16.45 -5.21
N ASP A 109 25.77 -15.63 -5.00
CA ASP A 109 25.86 -14.73 -3.86
C ASP A 109 24.76 -13.67 -3.92
N LEU A 110 24.55 -13.06 -5.09
CA LEU A 110 23.49 -12.07 -5.30
C LEU A 110 22.10 -12.66 -5.09
N ARG A 111 21.84 -13.88 -5.55
CA ARG A 111 20.60 -14.60 -5.28
C ARG A 111 20.37 -14.84 -3.79
N GLY A 112 21.42 -15.26 -3.07
CA GLY A 112 21.36 -15.49 -1.64
C GLY A 112 20.98 -14.23 -0.87
N VAL A 113 21.65 -13.11 -1.14
CA VAL A 113 21.35 -11.81 -0.53
C VAL A 113 19.95 -11.31 -0.91
N LEU A 114 19.53 -11.51 -2.18
CA LEU A 114 18.20 -11.15 -2.63
C LEU A 114 17.12 -11.91 -1.85
N LEU A 115 17.24 -13.24 -1.74
CA LEU A 115 16.26 -14.06 -1.02
C LEU A 115 16.12 -13.64 0.43
N LEU A 116 17.24 -13.36 1.11
CA LEU A 116 17.23 -12.85 2.47
C LEU A 116 16.52 -11.48 2.56
N SER A 117 16.83 -10.58 1.64
CA SER A 117 16.20 -9.26 1.58
C SER A 117 14.68 -9.34 1.34
N LEU A 118 14.26 -10.23 0.42
CA LEU A 118 12.84 -10.47 0.15
C LEU A 118 12.12 -11.00 1.39
N ALA A 119 12.73 -11.93 2.14
CA ALA A 119 12.14 -12.46 3.36
C ALA A 119 11.93 -11.38 4.44
N PHE A 120 12.87 -10.45 4.61
CA PHE A 120 12.69 -9.32 5.52
C PHE A 120 11.60 -8.36 5.06
N MET A 121 11.53 -8.05 3.76
CA MET A 121 10.48 -7.18 3.22
C MET A 121 9.10 -7.83 3.35
N GLU A 122 8.98 -9.15 3.19
CA GLU A 122 7.75 -9.89 3.42
C GLU A 122 7.30 -9.82 4.88
N SER A 123 8.24 -9.90 5.82
CA SER A 123 7.94 -9.78 7.25
C SER A 123 7.26 -8.45 7.59
N LEU A 124 7.60 -7.35 6.92
CA LEU A 124 6.93 -6.06 7.10
C LEU A 124 5.46 -6.11 6.66
N THR A 125 5.16 -6.81 5.58
CA THR A 125 3.78 -7.03 5.13
C THR A 125 2.99 -7.86 6.15
N ILE A 126 3.62 -8.90 6.71
CA ILE A 126 3.01 -9.75 7.73
C ILE A 126 2.68 -8.95 8.99
N TYR A 127 3.52 -8.02 9.42
CA TYR A 127 3.20 -7.13 10.54
C TYR A 127 1.96 -6.26 10.24
N GLY A 128 1.85 -5.71 9.03
CA GLY A 128 0.64 -4.99 8.60
C GLY A 128 -0.60 -5.88 8.62
N LEU A 129 -0.46 -7.13 8.18
CA LEU A 129 -1.54 -8.12 8.23
C LEU A 129 -1.98 -8.42 9.66
N VAL A 130 -1.04 -8.62 10.59
CA VAL A 130 -1.36 -8.87 12.00
C VAL A 130 -2.15 -7.71 12.60
N ILE A 131 -1.73 -6.47 12.35
CA ILE A 131 -2.47 -5.29 12.82
C ILE A 131 -3.88 -5.25 12.19
N ALA A 132 -4.02 -5.56 10.91
CA ALA A 132 -5.31 -5.61 10.25
C ALA A 132 -6.23 -6.67 10.89
N LEU A 133 -5.71 -7.86 11.19
CA LEU A 133 -6.48 -8.92 11.85
C LEU A 133 -6.86 -8.54 13.28
N VAL A 134 -5.98 -7.90 14.04
CA VAL A 134 -6.30 -7.40 15.38
C VAL A 134 -7.43 -6.36 15.32
N LEU A 135 -7.38 -5.44 14.37
CA LEU A 135 -8.43 -4.43 14.20
C LEU A 135 -9.78 -5.03 13.82
N LEU A 136 -9.80 -6.13 13.04
CA LEU A 136 -11.03 -6.77 12.59
C LEU A 136 -11.63 -7.74 13.62
N PHE A 137 -10.81 -8.54 14.29
CA PHE A 137 -11.28 -9.66 15.09
C PHE A 137 -10.99 -9.57 16.59
N ALA A 138 -10.00 -8.78 16.97
CA ALA A 138 -9.56 -8.65 18.35
C ALA A 138 -9.52 -7.20 18.84
N ASN A 139 -10.33 -6.32 18.24
CA ASN A 139 -10.35 -4.92 18.61
C ASN A 139 -10.96 -4.74 20.01
N PRO A 140 -10.21 -4.24 21.01
CA PRO A 140 -10.71 -4.05 22.36
C PRO A 140 -11.76 -2.93 22.48
N LEU A 141 -11.93 -2.10 21.43
CA LEU A 141 -12.91 -1.02 21.39
C LEU A 141 -14.30 -1.48 20.93
N ILE A 142 -14.39 -2.68 20.35
CA ILE A 142 -15.66 -3.31 19.96
C ILE A 142 -16.04 -4.26 21.07
N LYS A 143 -16.97 -3.83 21.93
CA LYS A 143 -17.57 -4.65 22.99
C LYS A 143 -19.00 -4.94 22.67
#